data_3e37caede266a6c8f734c5abbb99f4b8
#
_entry.id   3e37caede266a6c8f734c5abbb99f4b8
#
_cell.length_a   1.000
_cell.length_b   1.000
_cell.length_c   1.000
_cell.angle_alpha   90.00
_cell.angle_beta   90.00
_cell.angle_gamma   90.00
#
_symmetry.space_group_name_H-M   'P 1'
#
loop_
_entity.id
_entity.type
_entity.pdbx_description
1 polymer ?
#
loop_
_entity_poly.entity_id
_entity_poly.type
_entity_poly.pdbx_seq_one_letter_code
_entity_poly.pdbx_strand_id
1 'polypeptide(L)'
;MVALKSPSANMSTTIKESVKQSEKMPDDAQAGNYHFIVVANRLPVDRIAKRGGGVQWRPSPGGLVTALGPVMQKADGAWIGWSGAPGAAIQPFDESGMRLVSVGLSAEEIANYYEGFCNATLWPLYHDVIAPPEFHRAWWDAYVDVNQRFAEAAAQQAAHSATVWVHDYQLQLVPGMLRELRPDLRIGFFNHIPFPGYEIFAQLPWRRQIVEGLLGADLLGFQRQGDATNFLRACRRAAGLITRGSLVRAPEPTGVGIDAHDSYPLRSRPRPLRHDGRLVRAAAFPISIDSAAFGEIARREDVRARAREIRAALGNPEIVLLGVDRLDYTKGILHRLKAYGEVLADGALAAPEAVLVLVASPSRERVEQYRVLRDEVEVTVGRINGEHGAVGNPPVHYLHQSYPKEEMAALYLTADVMLVTSLRDGMNLVAKEYVACRHDETGALVLSEFTGAADELGSAFLVNPHDIVGLKEAIVRAARISPREAKRRMRSMRRRVREYDVAHWASTFLDALQEAPRRTHRDDKQAIDGDGEPSTSMSS
;
A
#
# COMPACT_ATOMS: atom_id res chain seq x y z
N MET A 1 0.93 -0.21 -40.73
CA MET A 1 1.32 -1.25 -39.75
C MET A 1 2.58 -0.77 -39.05
N VAL A 2 2.43 -0.06 -37.95
CA VAL A 2 3.55 0.36 -37.09
C VAL A 2 3.46 -0.52 -35.84
N ALA A 3 4.46 -1.39 -35.69
CA ALA A 3 4.55 -2.30 -34.55
C ALA A 3 4.85 -1.49 -33.28
N LEU A 4 3.94 -1.46 -32.35
CA LEU A 4 4.14 -0.94 -31.00
C LEU A 4 5.12 -1.88 -30.26
N LYS A 5 6.34 -1.42 -30.01
CA LYS A 5 7.31 -2.09 -29.15
C LYS A 5 6.78 -2.09 -27.72
N SER A 6 6.74 -3.27 -27.12
CA SER A 6 6.30 -3.46 -25.73
C SER A 6 7.24 -2.74 -24.74
N PRO A 7 6.72 -2.15 -23.65
CA PRO A 7 7.51 -1.42 -22.63
C PRO A 7 8.55 -2.28 -21.88
N SER A 8 8.44 -3.61 -21.97
CA SER A 8 9.32 -4.54 -21.23
C SER A 8 10.80 -4.54 -21.67
N ALA A 9 11.13 -4.02 -22.84
CA ALA A 9 12.52 -3.99 -23.33
C ALA A 9 13.36 -2.89 -22.67
N ASN A 10 12.77 -1.73 -22.36
CA ASN A 10 13.51 -0.60 -21.77
C ASN A 10 13.90 -0.82 -20.31
N MET A 11 13.05 -1.50 -19.52
CA MET A 11 13.32 -1.77 -18.11
C MET A 11 14.56 -2.67 -17.89
N SER A 12 14.81 -3.59 -18.83
CA SER A 12 16.00 -4.48 -18.78
C SER A 12 17.29 -3.72 -19.09
N THR A 13 17.22 -2.64 -19.84
CA THR A 13 18.40 -1.86 -20.25
C THR A 13 18.82 -0.90 -19.14
N THR A 14 17.89 -0.20 -18.50
CA THR A 14 18.19 0.78 -17.44
C THR A 14 18.80 0.11 -16.21
N ILE A 15 18.30 -1.06 -15.80
CA ILE A 15 18.86 -1.81 -14.66
C ILE A 15 20.23 -2.41 -15.03
N LYS A 16 20.41 -2.90 -16.27
CA LYS A 16 21.69 -3.49 -16.71
C LYS A 16 22.76 -2.42 -17.01
N GLU A 17 22.41 -1.24 -17.46
CA GLU A 17 23.36 -0.15 -17.70
C GLU A 17 23.85 0.47 -16.39
N SER A 18 23.00 0.59 -15.37
CA SER A 18 23.41 0.99 -14.02
C SER A 18 24.43 0.00 -13.37
N VAL A 19 24.31 -1.29 -13.69
CA VAL A 19 25.21 -2.34 -13.19
C VAL A 19 26.55 -2.36 -13.94
N LYS A 20 26.63 -1.87 -15.19
CA LYS A 20 27.87 -1.92 -16.01
C LYS A 20 28.84 -0.75 -15.82
N GLN A 21 28.44 0.35 -15.16
CA GLN A 21 29.29 1.54 -15.00
C GLN A 21 30.05 1.63 -13.67
N SER A 22 30.05 0.61 -12.81
CA SER A 22 30.89 0.60 -11.62
C SER A 22 32.31 0.16 -11.98
N GLU A 23 33.20 1.11 -12.25
CA GLU A 23 34.65 0.88 -12.25
C GLU A 23 35.09 0.41 -10.85
N LYS A 24 35.83 -0.69 -10.80
CA LYS A 24 36.40 -1.26 -9.57
C LYS A 24 37.37 -0.27 -8.91
N MET A 25 36.99 0.23 -7.76
CA MET A 25 37.91 0.91 -6.82
C MET A 25 38.37 -0.10 -5.74
N PRO A 26 39.63 -0.09 -5.33
CA PRO A 26 40.15 -1.02 -4.32
C PRO A 26 39.89 -0.44 -2.92
N ASP A 27 38.88 -0.93 -2.23
CA ASP A 27 38.76 -1.02 -0.75
C ASP A 27 37.37 -1.58 -0.32
N ASP A 28 36.96 -2.73 -0.86
CA ASP A 28 35.60 -3.27 -0.70
C ASP A 28 35.52 -4.47 0.29
N ALA A 29 36.31 -4.49 1.33
CA ALA A 29 36.31 -5.62 2.28
C ALA A 29 35.04 -5.73 3.17
N GLN A 30 34.04 -4.81 3.03
CA GLN A 30 32.82 -4.79 3.85
C GLN A 30 31.50 -4.53 3.08
N ALA A 31 31.52 -4.35 1.77
CA ALA A 31 30.29 -4.14 0.99
C ALA A 31 29.60 -5.48 0.67
N GLY A 32 28.26 -5.54 0.79
CA GLY A 32 27.42 -6.67 0.38
C GLY A 32 27.43 -6.85 -1.16
N ASN A 33 26.73 -7.87 -1.65
CA ASN A 33 26.82 -8.30 -3.04
C ASN A 33 25.64 -7.82 -3.91
N TYR A 34 24.59 -7.21 -3.32
CA TYR A 34 23.34 -6.93 -4.03
C TYR A 34 23.21 -5.46 -4.42
N HIS A 35 23.04 -5.20 -5.71
CA HIS A 35 22.85 -3.85 -6.27
C HIS A 35 21.42 -3.34 -6.18
N PHE A 36 20.45 -4.22 -5.92
CA PHE A 36 19.05 -3.86 -5.71
C PHE A 36 18.50 -4.61 -4.50
N ILE A 37 17.96 -3.85 -3.53
CA ILE A 37 17.44 -4.41 -2.28
C ILE A 37 16.04 -3.85 -2.03
N VAL A 38 15.11 -4.75 -1.72
CA VAL A 38 13.79 -4.42 -1.19
C VAL A 38 13.79 -4.65 0.32
N VAL A 39 13.32 -3.68 1.08
CA VAL A 39 13.12 -3.78 2.53
C VAL A 39 11.64 -3.61 2.82
N ALA A 40 11.00 -4.66 3.30
CA ALA A 40 9.58 -4.66 3.64
C ALA A 40 9.35 -5.37 4.98
N ASN A 41 8.26 -5.05 5.67
CA ASN A 41 7.98 -5.64 6.99
C ASN A 41 7.96 -7.18 6.97
N ARG A 42 7.48 -7.80 5.88
CA ARG A 42 7.38 -9.27 5.72
C ARG A 42 8.25 -9.75 4.56
N LEU A 43 8.79 -10.97 4.73
CA LEU A 43 9.30 -11.72 3.58
C LEU A 43 8.17 -11.99 2.58
N PRO A 44 8.49 -12.15 1.27
CA PRO A 44 7.50 -12.43 0.22
C PRO A 44 7.00 -13.88 0.25
N VAL A 45 7.29 -14.61 1.32
CA VAL A 45 6.95 -16.03 1.51
C VAL A 45 6.38 -16.27 2.90
N ASP A 46 5.43 -17.21 2.99
CA ASP A 46 4.87 -17.67 4.24
C ASP A 46 5.46 -19.04 4.62
N ARG A 47 5.69 -19.21 5.92
CA ARG A 47 6.24 -20.44 6.50
C ARG A 47 5.10 -21.42 6.77
N ILE A 48 5.14 -22.58 6.11
CA ILE A 48 4.17 -23.67 6.31
C ILE A 48 4.87 -24.87 6.94
N ALA A 49 4.32 -25.36 8.06
CA ALA A 49 4.78 -26.61 8.67
C ALA A 49 4.37 -27.82 7.80
N LYS A 50 5.31 -28.70 7.47
CA LYS A 50 5.02 -29.96 6.78
C LYS A 50 4.46 -31.00 7.74
N ARG A 51 3.49 -31.81 7.29
CA ARG A 51 3.11 -33.06 7.99
C ARG A 51 4.32 -34.00 7.96
N GLY A 52 4.90 -34.27 9.12
CA GLY A 52 6.11 -35.10 9.25
C GLY A 52 7.39 -34.35 9.64
N GLY A 53 7.29 -33.07 9.95
CA GLY A 53 8.42 -32.22 10.35
C GLY A 53 9.08 -31.50 9.17
N GLY A 54 9.69 -30.35 9.45
CA GLY A 54 10.30 -29.47 8.45
C GLY A 54 9.41 -28.28 8.06
N VAL A 55 9.98 -27.38 7.28
CA VAL A 55 9.37 -26.13 6.83
C VAL A 55 9.29 -26.14 5.31
N GLN A 56 8.19 -25.64 4.79
CA GLN A 56 8.04 -25.30 3.37
C GLN A 56 7.73 -23.80 3.28
N TRP A 57 8.36 -23.14 2.32
CA TRP A 57 8.04 -21.76 1.97
C TRP A 57 7.03 -21.73 0.83
N ARG A 58 6.08 -20.82 0.90
CA ARG A 58 5.08 -20.58 -0.12
C ARG A 58 5.02 -19.08 -0.40
N PRO A 59 4.94 -18.65 -1.67
CA PRO A 59 4.75 -17.24 -1.98
C PRO A 59 3.57 -16.66 -1.20
N SER A 60 3.79 -15.54 -0.49
CA SER A 60 2.72 -14.85 0.23
C SER A 60 1.72 -14.22 -0.73
N PRO A 61 0.43 -14.38 -0.51
CA PRO A 61 -0.59 -13.69 -1.31
C PRO A 61 -0.61 -12.20 -0.92
N GLY A 62 0.12 -11.35 -1.62
CA GLY A 62 0.15 -9.92 -1.33
C GLY A 62 0.40 -9.08 -2.57
N GLY A 63 -0.29 -7.92 -2.67
CA GLY A 63 -0.13 -7.00 -3.79
C GLY A 63 1.33 -6.57 -3.99
N LEU A 64 2.05 -6.26 -2.91
CA LEU A 64 3.47 -5.88 -2.96
C LEU A 64 4.36 -7.01 -3.49
N VAL A 65 4.14 -8.26 -3.04
CA VAL A 65 4.91 -9.43 -3.50
C VAL A 65 4.69 -9.68 -4.99
N THR A 66 3.43 -9.62 -5.42
CA THR A 66 3.07 -9.75 -6.84
C THR A 66 3.65 -8.62 -7.68
N ALA A 67 3.70 -7.41 -7.12
CA ALA A 67 4.22 -6.22 -7.76
C ALA A 67 5.74 -6.29 -8.00
N LEU A 68 6.49 -6.66 -6.98
CA LEU A 68 7.94 -6.58 -6.98
C LEU A 68 8.64 -7.88 -7.39
N GLY A 69 7.96 -9.02 -7.33
CA GLY A 69 8.55 -10.32 -7.70
C GLY A 69 9.26 -10.30 -9.07
N PRO A 70 8.61 -9.86 -10.16
CA PRO A 70 9.25 -9.77 -11.47
C PRO A 70 10.44 -8.81 -11.54
N VAL A 71 10.39 -7.72 -10.77
CA VAL A 71 11.49 -6.74 -10.69
C VAL A 71 12.69 -7.35 -9.99
N MET A 72 12.45 -8.02 -8.85
CA MET A 72 13.48 -8.67 -8.04
C MET A 72 14.19 -9.79 -8.79
N GLN A 73 13.43 -10.66 -9.47
CA GLN A 73 13.98 -11.75 -10.27
C GLN A 73 14.91 -11.27 -11.39
N LYS A 74 14.57 -10.13 -12.03
CA LYS A 74 15.41 -9.55 -13.10
C LYS A 74 16.66 -8.86 -12.56
N ALA A 75 16.61 -8.34 -11.34
CA ALA A 75 17.67 -7.56 -10.74
C ALA A 75 18.70 -8.41 -9.96
N ASP A 76 18.47 -9.73 -9.82
CA ASP A 76 19.26 -10.58 -8.91
C ASP A 76 19.41 -9.92 -7.53
N GLY A 77 18.26 -9.50 -6.97
CA GLY A 77 18.19 -8.65 -5.79
C GLY A 77 17.98 -9.41 -4.48
N ALA A 78 18.16 -8.73 -3.37
CA ALA A 78 17.84 -9.24 -2.04
C ALA A 78 16.54 -8.64 -1.50
N TRP A 79 15.72 -9.45 -0.81
CA TRP A 79 14.53 -9.02 -0.07
C TRP A 79 14.75 -9.22 1.42
N ILE A 80 14.67 -8.15 2.18
CA ILE A 80 14.81 -8.14 3.63
C ILE A 80 13.42 -8.02 4.27
N GLY A 81 13.10 -8.92 5.21
CA GLY A 81 11.79 -8.92 5.86
C GLY A 81 11.72 -9.85 7.06
N TRP A 82 10.68 -9.67 7.87
CA TRP A 82 10.35 -10.60 8.95
C TRP A 82 9.63 -11.84 8.40
N SER A 83 9.95 -13.02 8.95
CA SER A 83 9.36 -14.32 8.54
C SER A 83 7.86 -14.48 8.88
N GLY A 84 7.33 -13.60 9.77
CA GLY A 84 5.95 -13.66 10.24
C GLY A 84 5.72 -14.52 11.49
N ALA A 85 6.76 -15.17 11.99
CA ALA A 85 6.72 -15.96 13.21
C ALA A 85 7.69 -15.38 14.26
N PRO A 86 7.41 -15.52 15.56
CA PRO A 86 8.36 -15.11 16.60
C PRO A 86 9.62 -15.98 16.56
N GLY A 87 10.76 -15.38 16.89
CA GLY A 87 12.03 -16.07 17.01
C GLY A 87 13.20 -15.33 16.37
N ALA A 88 14.37 -15.98 16.42
CA ALA A 88 15.60 -15.47 15.81
C ALA A 88 15.49 -15.38 14.28
N ALA A 89 16.39 -14.60 13.69
CA ALA A 89 16.55 -14.55 12.24
C ALA A 89 16.84 -15.93 11.67
N ILE A 90 16.23 -16.25 10.54
CA ILE A 90 16.47 -17.48 9.81
C ILE A 90 17.70 -17.25 8.92
N GLN A 91 18.52 -18.27 8.72
CA GLN A 91 19.65 -18.18 7.78
C GLN A 91 19.16 -17.72 6.41
N PRO A 92 19.86 -16.80 5.76
CA PRO A 92 19.49 -16.34 4.43
C PRO A 92 19.41 -17.49 3.43
N PHE A 93 18.36 -17.49 2.59
CA PHE A 93 18.11 -18.54 1.60
C PHE A 93 17.61 -17.95 0.28
N ASP A 94 17.71 -18.74 -0.78
CA ASP A 94 17.23 -18.35 -2.10
C ASP A 94 15.87 -19.00 -2.38
N GLU A 95 14.91 -18.20 -2.81
CA GLU A 95 13.57 -18.66 -3.21
C GLU A 95 13.07 -17.85 -4.40
N SER A 96 12.57 -18.55 -5.42
CA SER A 96 12.01 -17.93 -6.63
C SER A 96 12.94 -16.92 -7.32
N GLY A 97 14.26 -17.17 -7.31
CA GLY A 97 15.27 -16.31 -7.93
C GLY A 97 15.58 -15.02 -7.15
N MET A 98 15.26 -14.97 -5.87
CA MET A 98 15.55 -13.85 -4.98
C MET A 98 16.30 -14.33 -3.73
N ARG A 99 17.25 -13.54 -3.25
CA ARG A 99 17.87 -13.74 -1.94
C ARG A 99 16.97 -13.22 -0.84
N LEU A 100 16.55 -14.09 0.07
CA LEU A 100 15.70 -13.73 1.21
C LEU A 100 16.53 -13.64 2.49
N VAL A 101 16.46 -12.49 3.16
CA VAL A 101 17.18 -12.19 4.40
C VAL A 101 16.17 -11.87 5.49
N SER A 102 16.12 -12.69 6.53
CA SER A 102 15.13 -12.50 7.58
C SER A 102 15.63 -11.61 8.72
N VAL A 103 14.77 -10.72 9.20
CA VAL A 103 14.96 -10.03 10.48
C VAL A 103 14.14 -10.77 11.54
N GLY A 104 14.79 -11.19 12.64
CA GLY A 104 14.13 -11.88 13.75
C GLY A 104 13.39 -10.90 14.63
N LEU A 105 12.18 -11.27 15.08
CA LEU A 105 11.39 -10.55 16.06
C LEU A 105 10.99 -11.50 17.19
N SER A 106 11.19 -11.09 18.44
CA SER A 106 10.65 -11.79 19.61
C SER A 106 9.13 -11.65 19.69
N ALA A 107 8.48 -12.45 20.54
CA ALA A 107 7.04 -12.32 20.78
C ALA A 107 6.68 -10.96 21.40
N GLU A 108 7.53 -10.42 22.26
CA GLU A 108 7.37 -9.09 22.86
C GLU A 108 7.49 -7.97 21.82
N GLU A 109 8.46 -8.07 20.92
CA GLU A 109 8.60 -7.09 19.83
C GLU A 109 7.42 -7.16 18.84
N ILE A 110 6.89 -8.34 18.56
CA ILE A 110 5.67 -8.46 17.76
C ILE A 110 4.51 -7.72 18.44
N ALA A 111 4.34 -7.91 19.75
CA ALA A 111 3.30 -7.23 20.51
C ALA A 111 3.51 -5.70 20.52
N ASN A 112 4.72 -5.22 20.80
CA ASN A 112 4.99 -3.79 20.97
C ASN A 112 5.18 -3.05 19.62
N TYR A 113 5.97 -3.61 18.72
CA TYR A 113 6.26 -3.00 17.42
C TYR A 113 5.11 -3.17 16.43
N TYR A 114 4.72 -4.45 16.14
CA TYR A 114 3.78 -4.72 15.06
C TYR A 114 2.32 -4.50 15.47
N GLU A 115 1.87 -5.15 16.59
CA GLU A 115 0.50 -5.04 17.05
C GLU A 115 0.27 -3.65 17.71
N GLY A 116 1.22 -3.17 18.52
CA GLY A 116 1.19 -1.88 19.19
C GLY A 116 1.44 -0.71 18.25
N PHE A 117 2.72 -0.31 18.09
CA PHE A 117 3.05 0.94 17.40
C PHE A 117 2.56 0.98 15.94
N CYS A 118 2.75 -0.10 15.18
CA CYS A 118 2.30 -0.11 13.79
C CYS A 118 0.77 -0.12 13.67
N ASN A 119 0.07 -1.01 14.41
CA ASN A 119 -1.34 -1.28 14.15
C ASN A 119 -2.32 -0.63 15.14
N ALA A 120 -1.89 -0.28 16.36
CA ALA A 120 -2.72 0.45 17.31
C ALA A 120 -2.35 1.94 17.43
N THR A 121 -1.18 2.37 16.92
CA THR A 121 -0.81 3.80 16.85
C THR A 121 -0.87 4.34 15.42
N LEU A 122 0.03 3.89 14.51
CA LEU A 122 0.18 4.49 13.17
C LEU A 122 -1.01 4.19 12.26
N TRP A 123 -1.51 2.95 12.26
CA TRP A 123 -2.61 2.57 11.38
C TRP A 123 -3.87 3.42 11.58
N PRO A 124 -4.45 3.54 12.79
CA PRO A 124 -5.61 4.39 12.99
C PRO A 124 -5.30 5.87 12.76
N LEU A 125 -4.12 6.35 13.16
CA LEU A 125 -3.72 7.74 12.95
C LEU A 125 -3.65 8.09 11.45
N TYR A 126 -3.11 7.20 10.61
CA TYR A 126 -2.96 7.43 9.17
C TYR A 126 -4.27 7.23 8.39
N HIS A 127 -5.25 6.59 9.01
CA HIS A 127 -6.60 6.43 8.47
C HIS A 127 -7.61 7.36 9.16
N ASP A 128 -7.23 8.63 9.33
CA ASP A 128 -8.08 9.74 9.80
C ASP A 128 -8.74 9.50 11.18
N VAL A 129 -8.09 8.72 12.05
CA VAL A 129 -8.56 8.44 13.43
C VAL A 129 -9.96 7.78 13.46
N ILE A 130 -10.26 6.90 12.49
CA ILE A 130 -11.51 6.11 12.47
C ILE A 130 -11.64 5.26 13.74
N ALA A 131 -10.51 4.78 14.29
CA ALA A 131 -10.40 4.20 15.62
C ALA A 131 -9.41 5.04 16.46
N PRO A 132 -9.57 5.15 17.78
CA PRO A 132 -8.62 5.89 18.62
C PRO A 132 -7.20 5.31 18.54
N PRO A 133 -6.18 6.12 18.24
CA PRO A 133 -4.79 5.69 18.31
C PRO A 133 -4.31 5.65 19.76
N GLU A 134 -3.48 4.67 20.08
CA GLU A 134 -2.83 4.55 21.38
C GLU A 134 -1.35 4.96 21.30
N PHE A 135 -0.83 5.63 22.36
CA PHE A 135 0.53 6.14 22.38
C PHE A 135 1.26 5.61 23.62
N HIS A 136 2.12 4.59 23.40
CA HIS A 136 2.92 3.97 24.46
C HIS A 136 4.42 4.12 24.16
N ARG A 137 5.20 4.56 25.14
CA ARG A 137 6.65 4.76 24.99
C ARG A 137 7.36 3.44 24.65
N ALA A 138 7.01 2.34 25.32
CA ALA A 138 7.60 1.03 25.05
C ALA A 138 7.35 0.54 23.61
N TRP A 139 6.21 0.90 23.02
CA TRP A 139 5.91 0.57 21.61
C TRP A 139 6.80 1.36 20.65
N TRP A 140 7.03 2.63 20.96
CA TRP A 140 7.95 3.47 20.20
C TRP A 140 9.38 2.93 20.28
N ASP A 141 9.86 2.60 21.47
CA ASP A 141 11.22 2.10 21.67
C ASP A 141 11.42 0.79 20.88
N ALA A 142 10.46 -0.15 20.92
CA ALA A 142 10.49 -1.35 20.10
C ALA A 142 10.45 -1.04 18.59
N TYR A 143 9.71 -0.01 18.16
CA TYR A 143 9.68 0.43 16.77
C TYR A 143 11.04 0.94 16.30
N VAL A 144 11.75 1.70 17.13
CA VAL A 144 13.11 2.18 16.87
C VAL A 144 14.08 1.01 16.74
N ASP A 145 14.10 0.08 17.72
CA ASP A 145 15.03 -1.06 17.75
C ASP A 145 14.84 -2.00 16.56
N VAL A 146 13.58 -2.25 16.17
CA VAL A 146 13.28 -3.08 15.00
C VAL A 146 13.71 -2.39 13.71
N ASN A 147 13.41 -1.08 13.54
CA ASN A 147 13.84 -0.33 12.36
C ASN A 147 15.37 -0.29 12.23
N GLN A 148 16.10 -0.17 13.37
CA GLN A 148 17.56 -0.21 13.36
C GLN A 148 18.08 -1.53 12.81
N ARG A 149 17.54 -2.68 13.25
CA ARG A 149 17.94 -4.00 12.73
C ARG A 149 17.63 -4.17 11.24
N PHE A 150 16.52 -3.62 10.75
CA PHE A 150 16.23 -3.62 9.30
C PHE A 150 17.25 -2.78 8.52
N ALA A 151 17.64 -1.61 9.05
CA ALA A 151 18.65 -0.77 8.43
C ALA A 151 20.03 -1.45 8.39
N GLU A 152 20.45 -2.08 9.48
CA GLU A 152 21.70 -2.83 9.58
C GLU A 152 21.72 -4.03 8.60
N ALA A 153 20.63 -4.79 8.54
CA ALA A 153 20.50 -5.90 7.59
C ALA A 153 20.62 -5.40 6.13
N ALA A 154 19.99 -4.25 5.81
CA ALA A 154 20.09 -3.66 4.48
C ALA A 154 21.53 -3.16 4.18
N ALA A 155 22.17 -2.50 5.15
CA ALA A 155 23.54 -2.01 5.01
C ALA A 155 24.55 -3.14 4.72
N GLN A 156 24.38 -4.29 5.39
CA GLN A 156 25.22 -5.47 5.22
C GLN A 156 25.06 -6.16 3.86
N GLN A 157 23.86 -6.16 3.28
CA GLN A 157 23.58 -6.81 2.00
C GLN A 157 23.89 -5.91 0.79
N ALA A 158 23.92 -4.59 0.98
CA ALA A 158 24.05 -3.63 -0.10
C ALA A 158 25.48 -3.54 -0.65
N ALA A 159 25.61 -3.74 -1.96
CA ALA A 159 26.81 -3.40 -2.71
C ALA A 159 27.06 -1.88 -2.66
N HIS A 160 28.25 -1.45 -3.04
CA HIS A 160 28.56 -0.01 -3.13
C HIS A 160 27.62 0.67 -4.12
N SER A 161 27.08 1.83 -3.73
CA SER A 161 26.10 2.62 -4.53
C SER A 161 24.83 1.86 -4.92
N ALA A 162 24.45 0.81 -4.19
CA ALA A 162 23.23 0.04 -4.44
C ALA A 162 21.97 0.87 -4.29
N THR A 163 20.91 0.44 -4.96
CA THR A 163 19.55 0.97 -4.79
C THR A 163 18.81 0.17 -3.73
N VAL A 164 18.31 0.83 -2.70
CA VAL A 164 17.50 0.24 -1.63
C VAL A 164 16.10 0.84 -1.66
N TRP A 165 15.08 0.00 -1.78
CA TRP A 165 13.68 0.42 -1.79
C TRP A 165 12.96 -0.06 -0.53
N VAL A 166 12.69 0.88 0.38
CA VAL A 166 12.04 0.62 1.67
C VAL A 166 10.54 0.83 1.54
N HIS A 167 9.75 -0.09 2.11
CA HIS A 167 8.30 -0.11 1.98
C HIS A 167 7.57 0.02 3.30
N ASP A 168 6.63 0.95 3.31
CA ASP A 168 5.47 1.09 4.18
C ASP A 168 5.74 1.57 5.61
N TYR A 169 4.65 1.92 6.29
CA TYR A 169 4.60 2.62 7.58
C TYR A 169 5.30 1.91 8.74
N GLN A 170 5.56 0.61 8.62
CA GLN A 170 6.33 -0.13 9.62
C GLN A 170 7.80 0.27 9.67
N LEU A 171 8.35 0.83 8.61
CA LEU A 171 9.79 1.02 8.40
C LEU A 171 10.18 2.48 8.13
N GLN A 172 9.45 3.44 8.70
CA GLN A 172 9.65 4.86 8.40
C GLN A 172 10.96 5.46 8.94
N LEU A 173 11.63 4.79 9.90
CA LEU A 173 12.94 5.23 10.40
C LEU A 173 14.10 4.62 9.60
N VAL A 174 13.88 3.50 8.91
CA VAL A 174 14.91 2.79 8.15
C VAL A 174 15.66 3.69 7.18
N PRO A 175 15.03 4.57 6.37
CA PRO A 175 15.78 5.39 5.43
C PRO A 175 16.80 6.31 6.11
N GLY A 176 16.45 6.92 7.26
CA GLY A 176 17.34 7.77 8.04
C GLY A 176 18.52 6.99 8.62
N MET A 177 18.22 5.88 9.30
CA MET A 177 19.24 5.01 9.90
C MET A 177 20.17 4.42 8.84
N LEU A 178 19.64 3.97 7.71
CA LEU A 178 20.41 3.43 6.61
C LEU A 178 21.30 4.49 5.95
N ARG A 179 20.82 5.72 5.81
CA ARG A 179 21.59 6.85 5.28
C ARG A 179 22.82 7.17 6.14
N GLU A 180 22.71 7.03 7.45
CA GLU A 180 23.84 7.23 8.36
C GLU A 180 24.87 6.10 8.25
N LEU A 181 24.42 4.85 8.13
CA LEU A 181 25.29 3.69 7.95
C LEU A 181 25.97 3.65 6.57
N ARG A 182 25.24 4.05 5.53
CA ARG A 182 25.64 3.93 4.11
C ARG A 182 25.23 5.18 3.32
N PRO A 183 26.01 6.25 3.40
CA PRO A 183 25.72 7.50 2.67
C PRO A 183 25.84 7.36 1.14
N ASP A 184 26.49 6.32 0.65
CA ASP A 184 26.66 6.02 -0.77
C ASP A 184 25.40 5.50 -1.46
N LEU A 185 24.45 4.92 -0.70
CA LEU A 185 23.27 4.25 -1.24
C LEU A 185 22.26 5.22 -1.88
N ARG A 186 21.53 4.72 -2.86
CA ARG A 186 20.32 5.34 -3.38
C ARG A 186 19.10 4.76 -2.69
N ILE A 187 18.41 5.57 -1.91
CA ILE A 187 17.33 5.11 -1.04
C ILE A 187 15.99 5.67 -1.52
N GLY A 188 15.07 4.77 -1.91
CA GLY A 188 13.66 5.08 -2.11
C GLY A 188 12.83 4.62 -0.93
N PHE A 189 11.78 5.36 -0.59
CA PHE A 189 10.77 4.94 0.37
C PHE A 189 9.39 5.04 -0.26
N PHE A 190 8.53 4.04 -0.02
CA PHE A 190 7.15 4.06 -0.50
C PHE A 190 6.15 3.83 0.64
N ASN A 191 5.24 4.79 0.85
CA ASN A 191 4.16 4.69 1.82
C ASN A 191 2.90 4.15 1.16
N HIS A 192 2.47 2.94 1.53
CA HIS A 192 1.32 2.27 0.91
C HIS A 192 -0.02 2.70 1.48
N ILE A 193 -0.04 3.26 2.68
CA ILE A 193 -1.23 3.79 3.35
C ILE A 193 -1.35 5.30 3.16
N PRO A 194 -2.49 5.94 3.44
CA PRO A 194 -2.61 7.39 3.39
C PRO A 194 -1.57 8.07 4.29
N PHE A 195 -1.17 9.29 3.95
CA PHE A 195 -0.45 10.16 4.89
C PHE A 195 -1.42 11.22 5.40
N PRO A 196 -1.65 11.33 6.73
CA PRO A 196 -2.71 12.15 7.28
C PRO A 196 -2.44 13.66 7.15
N GLY A 197 -3.50 14.46 7.22
CA GLY A 197 -3.37 15.91 7.38
C GLY A 197 -2.57 16.27 8.64
N TYR A 198 -1.91 17.43 8.60
CA TYR A 198 -0.99 17.80 9.68
C TYR A 198 -1.65 17.83 11.05
N GLU A 199 -2.89 18.28 11.14
CA GLU A 199 -3.63 18.41 12.39
C GLU A 199 -3.85 17.04 13.07
N ILE A 200 -4.03 15.98 12.28
CA ILE A 200 -4.08 14.60 12.76
C ILE A 200 -2.67 14.10 13.07
N PHE A 201 -1.72 14.28 12.14
CA PHE A 201 -0.33 13.86 12.31
C PHE A 201 0.33 14.48 13.55
N ALA A 202 -0.05 15.72 13.91
CA ALA A 202 0.45 16.44 15.06
C ALA A 202 0.13 15.76 16.41
N GLN A 203 -0.86 14.84 16.45
CA GLN A 203 -1.17 14.06 17.65
C GLN A 203 -0.06 13.05 17.98
N LEU A 204 0.75 12.63 16.98
CA LEU A 204 1.86 11.70 17.20
C LEU A 204 2.98 12.37 18.01
N PRO A 205 3.33 11.86 19.21
CA PRO A 205 4.42 12.43 20.01
C PRO A 205 5.75 12.47 19.24
N TRP A 206 6.06 11.41 18.51
CA TRP A 206 7.32 11.21 17.76
C TRP A 206 7.23 11.66 16.28
N ARG A 207 6.33 12.59 15.95
CA ARG A 207 6.11 13.07 14.57
C ARG A 207 7.34 13.65 13.91
N ARG A 208 8.23 14.29 14.68
CA ARG A 208 9.48 14.86 14.17
C ARG A 208 10.45 13.76 13.77
N GLN A 209 10.65 12.77 14.65
CA GLN A 209 11.52 11.63 14.40
C GLN A 209 11.06 10.81 13.18
N ILE A 210 9.74 10.63 13.00
CA ILE A 210 9.18 9.99 11.79
C ILE A 210 9.53 10.81 10.54
N VAL A 211 9.35 12.13 10.55
CA VAL A 211 9.71 12.98 9.41
C VAL A 211 11.21 12.91 9.11
N GLU A 212 12.06 13.02 10.14
CA GLU A 212 13.52 12.94 10.01
C GLU A 212 13.96 11.57 9.48
N GLY A 213 13.37 10.48 9.96
CA GLY A 213 13.62 9.13 9.48
C GLY A 213 13.29 8.96 7.99
N LEU A 214 12.11 9.40 7.57
CA LEU A 214 11.68 9.36 6.18
C LEU A 214 12.61 10.19 5.26
N LEU A 215 13.11 11.33 5.74
CA LEU A 215 13.99 12.20 4.97
C LEU A 215 15.39 11.62 4.72
N GLY A 216 15.74 10.46 5.25
CA GLY A 216 16.91 9.68 4.81
C GLY A 216 16.82 9.18 3.38
N ALA A 217 15.62 9.05 2.82
CA ALA A 217 15.41 8.68 1.42
C ALA A 217 15.78 9.81 0.44
N ASP A 218 16.04 9.45 -0.82
CA ASP A 218 16.22 10.39 -1.93
C ASP A 218 14.87 10.69 -2.59
N LEU A 219 13.97 9.68 -2.63
CA LEU A 219 12.62 9.77 -3.15
C LEU A 219 11.63 9.15 -2.17
N LEU A 220 10.55 9.87 -1.88
CA LEU A 220 9.40 9.43 -1.11
C LEU A 220 8.20 9.30 -2.03
N GLY A 221 7.67 8.09 -2.16
CA GLY A 221 6.47 7.78 -2.92
C GLY A 221 5.24 7.65 -2.04
N PHE A 222 4.13 8.16 -2.53
CA PHE A 222 2.81 8.08 -1.91
C PHE A 222 1.79 7.59 -2.94
N GLN A 223 0.62 7.17 -2.48
CA GLN A 223 -0.45 6.74 -3.38
C GLN A 223 -1.14 7.91 -4.09
N ARG A 224 -1.38 9.00 -3.36
CA ARG A 224 -2.12 10.18 -3.84
C ARG A 224 -1.29 11.45 -3.71
N GLN A 225 -1.53 12.41 -4.59
CA GLN A 225 -0.88 13.73 -4.53
C GLN A 225 -1.20 14.47 -3.21
N GLY A 226 -2.41 14.26 -2.65
CA GLY A 226 -2.79 14.80 -1.35
C GLY A 226 -1.89 14.30 -0.22
N ASP A 227 -1.53 13.02 -0.23
CA ASP A 227 -0.65 12.42 0.78
C ASP A 227 0.77 13.01 0.71
N ALA A 228 1.32 13.17 -0.50
CA ALA A 228 2.61 13.83 -0.71
C ALA A 228 2.57 15.29 -0.21
N THR A 229 1.48 16.00 -0.46
CA THR A 229 1.28 17.39 0.02
C THR A 229 1.19 17.45 1.54
N ASN A 230 0.49 16.51 2.18
CA ASN A 230 0.40 16.40 3.62
C ASN A 230 1.77 16.14 4.26
N PHE A 231 2.58 15.24 3.68
CA PHE A 231 3.95 14.99 4.11
C PHE A 231 4.81 16.26 4.03
N LEU A 232 4.77 16.99 2.90
CA LEU A 232 5.50 18.26 2.74
C LEU A 232 5.05 19.30 3.78
N ARG A 233 3.77 19.34 4.13
CA ARG A 233 3.25 20.19 5.20
C ARG A 233 3.77 19.76 6.57
N ALA A 234 3.85 18.43 6.82
CA ALA A 234 4.44 17.89 8.05
C ALA A 234 5.93 18.26 8.18
N CYS A 235 6.72 18.21 7.09
CA CYS A 235 8.10 18.65 7.07
C CYS A 235 8.25 20.11 7.54
N ARG A 236 7.39 21.00 7.01
CA ARG A 236 7.41 22.42 7.43
C ARG A 236 7.00 22.62 8.87
N ARG A 237 5.93 21.95 9.32
CA ARG A 237 5.30 22.20 10.63
C ARG A 237 5.97 21.44 11.77
N ALA A 238 6.34 20.18 11.59
CA ALA A 238 6.94 19.35 12.63
C ALA A 238 8.47 19.52 12.72
N ALA A 239 9.15 19.71 11.59
CA ALA A 239 10.61 19.77 11.54
C ALA A 239 11.17 21.17 11.15
N GLY A 240 10.33 22.14 10.81
CA GLY A 240 10.75 23.51 10.45
C GLY A 240 11.53 23.58 9.11
N LEU A 241 11.33 22.62 8.21
CA LEU A 241 12.09 22.49 6.98
C LEU A 241 11.52 23.33 5.84
N ILE A 242 12.38 23.71 4.89
CA ILE A 242 11.99 24.45 3.69
C ILE A 242 11.54 23.43 2.63
N THR A 243 10.37 23.70 2.00
CA THR A 243 9.86 22.91 0.89
C THR A 243 9.54 23.80 -0.31
N ARG A 244 9.84 23.34 -1.52
CA ARG A 244 9.47 24.02 -2.78
C ARG A 244 8.95 22.99 -3.79
N GLY A 245 7.70 23.16 -4.23
CA GLY A 245 7.05 22.15 -5.08
C GLY A 245 7.03 20.78 -4.39
N SER A 246 7.60 19.78 -5.02
CA SER A 246 7.75 18.41 -4.49
C SER A 246 9.06 18.18 -3.71
N LEU A 247 9.89 19.21 -3.53
CA LEU A 247 11.21 19.08 -2.92
C LEU A 247 11.23 19.56 -1.47
N VAL A 248 11.98 18.84 -0.63
CA VAL A 248 12.32 19.19 0.74
C VAL A 248 13.83 19.33 0.84
N ARG A 249 14.32 20.38 1.51
CA ARG A 249 15.72 20.47 1.90
C ARG A 249 15.89 19.76 3.26
N ALA A 250 16.46 18.57 3.23
CA ALA A 250 16.77 17.76 4.42
C ALA A 250 18.14 18.14 4.99
N PRO A 251 18.34 18.11 6.32
CA PRO A 251 19.67 18.28 6.91
C PRO A 251 20.59 17.12 6.49
N GLU A 252 21.89 17.39 6.43
CA GLU A 252 22.88 16.34 6.26
C GLU A 252 22.91 15.42 7.48
N PRO A 253 23.20 14.11 7.28
CA PRO A 253 23.45 13.19 8.38
C PRO A 253 24.55 13.75 9.31
N THR A 254 24.30 13.72 10.60
CA THR A 254 25.27 14.28 11.58
C THR A 254 26.26 13.24 12.09
N GLY A 255 26.12 11.97 11.69
CA GLY A 255 26.89 10.84 12.24
C GLY A 255 26.54 10.50 13.70
N VAL A 256 25.60 11.23 14.27
CA VAL A 256 24.97 10.94 15.56
C VAL A 256 23.62 10.37 15.22
N GLY A 257 23.39 9.09 15.53
CA GLY A 257 22.15 8.37 15.21
C GLY A 257 20.90 9.18 15.54
N ILE A 258 19.76 8.83 14.94
CA ILE A 258 18.46 9.43 15.29
C ILE A 258 18.32 9.28 16.79
N ASP A 259 18.38 10.41 17.53
CA ASP A 259 18.23 10.39 18.99
C ASP A 259 16.77 10.10 19.32
N ALA A 260 16.43 8.81 19.25
CA ALA A 260 15.09 8.30 19.42
C ALA A 260 14.60 8.44 20.87
N HIS A 261 15.55 8.63 21.80
CA HIS A 261 15.26 8.72 23.24
C HIS A 261 15.12 10.16 23.73
N ASP A 262 15.50 11.17 22.92
CA ASP A 262 15.40 12.55 23.33
C ASP A 262 13.93 13.00 23.36
N SER A 263 13.42 13.21 24.58
CA SER A 263 12.14 13.88 24.81
C SER A 263 12.35 15.37 24.52
N TYR A 264 12.22 15.78 23.26
CA TYR A 264 12.36 17.18 22.87
C TYR A 264 11.43 18.06 23.72
N PRO A 265 11.94 19.03 24.46
CA PRO A 265 11.09 20.07 25.02
C PRO A 265 10.39 20.79 23.86
N LEU A 266 9.09 20.99 23.99
CA LEU A 266 8.19 21.66 23.02
C LEU A 266 8.67 23.04 22.52
N ARG A 267 9.83 23.52 22.96
CA ARG A 267 10.40 24.85 22.71
C ARG A 267 11.85 24.86 22.23
N SER A 268 12.41 23.77 21.71
CA SER A 268 13.71 23.87 21.04
C SER A 268 13.54 24.71 19.77
N ARG A 269 14.19 25.89 19.75
CA ARG A 269 14.27 26.75 18.56
C ARG A 269 14.73 25.89 17.38
N PRO A 270 14.15 26.07 16.17
CA PRO A 270 14.65 25.42 14.97
C PRO A 270 16.16 25.63 14.91
N ARG A 271 16.96 24.56 14.78
CA ARG A 271 18.38 24.71 14.47
C ARG A 271 18.46 25.56 13.20
N PRO A 272 19.33 26.58 13.13
CA PRO A 272 19.50 27.37 11.93
C PRO A 272 19.81 26.41 10.78
N LEU A 273 18.99 26.42 9.72
CA LEU A 273 19.15 25.63 8.54
C LEU A 273 20.54 25.92 7.94
N ARG A 274 21.43 24.93 7.91
CA ARG A 274 22.61 24.99 7.07
C ARG A 274 22.15 25.01 5.62
N HIS A 275 22.64 25.91 4.81
CA HIS A 275 22.29 26.07 3.39
C HIS A 275 22.72 24.86 2.52
N ASP A 276 23.41 23.88 3.08
CA ASP A 276 24.09 22.78 2.40
C ASP A 276 23.35 21.43 2.56
N GLY A 277 22.02 21.43 2.75
CA GLY A 277 21.22 20.23 2.94
C GLY A 277 20.95 19.47 1.64
N ARG A 278 20.73 18.14 1.75
CA ARG A 278 20.34 17.25 0.66
C ARG A 278 18.90 17.54 0.20
N LEU A 279 18.63 17.44 -1.11
CA LEU A 279 17.27 17.55 -1.65
C LEU A 279 16.59 16.18 -1.65
N VAL A 280 15.38 16.14 -1.12
CA VAL A 280 14.51 14.95 -1.09
C VAL A 280 13.24 15.27 -1.87
N ARG A 281 12.86 14.38 -2.79
CA ARG A 281 11.62 14.51 -3.57
C ARG A 281 10.49 13.69 -2.94
N ALA A 282 9.30 14.29 -2.80
CA ALA A 282 8.07 13.63 -2.38
C ALA A 282 7.02 13.75 -3.48
N ALA A 283 6.50 12.62 -4.00
CA ALA A 283 5.57 12.61 -5.12
C ALA A 283 4.60 11.43 -5.06
N ALA A 284 3.51 11.49 -5.85
CA ALA A 284 2.54 10.43 -5.98
C ALA A 284 2.95 9.43 -7.07
N PHE A 285 2.83 8.14 -6.74
CA PHE A 285 3.01 7.00 -7.63
C PHE A 285 1.93 5.97 -7.30
N PRO A 286 0.75 6.03 -7.89
CA PRO A 286 -0.36 5.14 -7.55
C PRO A 286 -0.04 3.69 -7.92
N ILE A 287 0.03 2.80 -6.92
CA ILE A 287 0.30 1.37 -7.13
C ILE A 287 -0.84 0.70 -7.88
N SER A 288 -0.53 -0.32 -8.66
CA SER A 288 -1.52 -1.12 -9.37
C SER A 288 -1.28 -2.63 -9.21
N ILE A 289 -1.91 -3.42 -10.04
CA ILE A 289 -1.88 -4.88 -10.05
C ILE A 289 -1.24 -5.39 -11.35
N ASP A 290 -0.86 -6.66 -11.37
CA ASP A 290 -0.63 -7.39 -12.62
C ASP A 290 -1.98 -7.69 -13.28
N SER A 291 -2.44 -6.75 -14.08
CA SER A 291 -3.75 -6.82 -14.74
C SER A 291 -3.84 -7.92 -15.81
N ALA A 292 -2.68 -8.29 -16.39
CA ALA A 292 -2.60 -9.36 -17.36
C ALA A 292 -2.82 -10.73 -16.69
N ALA A 293 -2.12 -10.99 -15.58
CA ALA A 293 -2.26 -12.24 -14.82
C ALA A 293 -3.69 -12.45 -14.30
N PHE A 294 -4.33 -11.41 -13.73
CA PHE A 294 -5.74 -11.51 -13.32
C PHE A 294 -6.67 -11.74 -14.50
N GLY A 295 -6.42 -11.07 -15.62
CA GLY A 295 -7.19 -11.28 -16.84
C GLY A 295 -7.03 -12.68 -17.45
N GLU A 296 -5.87 -13.31 -17.33
CA GLU A 296 -5.62 -14.70 -17.76
C GLU A 296 -6.32 -15.68 -16.85
N ILE A 297 -6.19 -15.55 -15.52
CA ILE A 297 -6.90 -16.37 -14.52
C ILE A 297 -8.41 -16.33 -14.79
N ALA A 298 -8.98 -15.14 -14.98
CA ALA A 298 -10.42 -14.97 -15.21
C ALA A 298 -10.93 -15.60 -16.53
N ARG A 299 -10.04 -15.84 -17.53
CA ARG A 299 -10.42 -16.51 -18.80
C ARG A 299 -10.34 -18.02 -18.72
N ARG A 300 -9.68 -18.59 -17.73
CA ARG A 300 -9.57 -20.04 -17.57
C ARG A 300 -10.95 -20.67 -17.42
N GLU A 301 -11.17 -21.81 -18.09
CA GLU A 301 -12.47 -22.48 -18.07
C GLU A 301 -12.82 -23.05 -16.68
N ASP A 302 -11.83 -23.55 -15.93
CA ASP A 302 -12.05 -24.01 -14.55
C ASP A 302 -12.53 -22.87 -13.63
N VAL A 303 -11.98 -21.65 -13.77
CA VAL A 303 -12.39 -20.47 -13.00
C VAL A 303 -13.81 -20.01 -13.40
N ARG A 304 -14.11 -20.03 -14.70
CA ARG A 304 -15.45 -19.68 -15.20
C ARG A 304 -16.51 -20.71 -14.80
N ALA A 305 -16.15 -22.00 -14.82
CA ALA A 305 -17.01 -23.06 -14.31
C ALA A 305 -17.27 -22.85 -12.82
N ARG A 306 -16.22 -22.54 -12.04
CA ARG A 306 -16.36 -22.25 -10.61
C ARG A 306 -17.27 -21.05 -10.35
N ALA A 307 -17.19 -19.98 -11.13
CA ALA A 307 -18.09 -18.84 -11.02
C ALA A 307 -19.57 -19.24 -11.22
N ARG A 308 -19.85 -20.13 -12.19
CA ARG A 308 -21.21 -20.67 -12.40
C ARG A 308 -21.68 -21.52 -11.22
N GLU A 309 -20.81 -22.36 -10.67
CA GLU A 309 -21.10 -23.17 -9.48
C GLU A 309 -21.41 -22.28 -8.25
N ILE A 310 -20.61 -21.22 -8.02
CA ILE A 310 -20.87 -20.27 -6.94
C ILE A 310 -22.25 -19.64 -7.11
N ARG A 311 -22.59 -19.16 -8.33
CA ARG A 311 -23.90 -18.56 -8.58
C ARG A 311 -25.05 -19.55 -8.37
N ALA A 312 -24.88 -20.80 -8.80
CA ALA A 312 -25.86 -21.87 -8.56
C ALA A 312 -26.03 -22.18 -7.06
N ALA A 313 -24.90 -22.21 -6.30
CA ALA A 313 -24.93 -22.41 -4.84
C ALA A 313 -25.63 -21.27 -4.10
N LEU A 314 -25.64 -20.05 -4.66
CA LEU A 314 -26.37 -18.88 -4.14
C LEU A 314 -27.87 -18.92 -4.51
N GLY A 315 -28.36 -19.96 -5.21
CA GLY A 315 -29.74 -20.06 -5.66
C GLY A 315 -30.04 -19.38 -7.00
N ASN A 316 -29.02 -19.07 -7.80
CA ASN A 316 -29.13 -18.36 -9.09
C ASN A 316 -29.81 -16.98 -8.96
N PRO A 317 -29.41 -16.11 -8.04
CA PRO A 317 -29.99 -14.78 -7.91
C PRO A 317 -29.82 -13.96 -9.21
N GLU A 318 -30.73 -13.02 -9.45
CA GLU A 318 -30.62 -12.10 -10.58
C GLU A 318 -29.43 -11.15 -10.40
N ILE A 319 -29.18 -10.73 -9.14
CA ILE A 319 -28.12 -9.77 -8.78
C ILE A 319 -27.25 -10.34 -7.66
N VAL A 320 -25.96 -10.45 -7.91
CA VAL A 320 -24.95 -10.73 -6.89
C VAL A 320 -24.17 -9.46 -6.60
N LEU A 321 -24.33 -8.94 -5.39
CA LEU A 321 -23.48 -7.90 -4.84
C LEU A 321 -22.28 -8.55 -4.14
N LEU A 322 -21.08 -8.00 -4.30
CA LEU A 322 -19.86 -8.57 -3.69
C LEU A 322 -19.08 -7.50 -2.95
N GLY A 323 -18.72 -7.79 -1.71
CA GLY A 323 -17.73 -7.05 -0.94
C GLY A 323 -16.55 -7.95 -0.60
N VAL A 324 -15.33 -7.50 -0.87
CA VAL A 324 -14.10 -8.24 -0.55
C VAL A 324 -13.14 -7.33 0.16
N ASP A 325 -12.82 -7.66 1.41
CA ASP A 325 -11.90 -6.89 2.24
C ASP A 325 -11.16 -7.80 3.23
N ARG A 326 -10.08 -7.29 3.79
CA ARG A 326 -9.66 -7.76 5.11
C ARG A 326 -10.69 -7.28 6.13
N LEU A 327 -10.92 -8.05 7.18
CA LEU A 327 -11.73 -7.56 8.29
C LEU A 327 -11.00 -6.41 8.99
N ASP A 328 -11.35 -5.18 8.61
CA ASP A 328 -10.67 -3.95 9.03
C ASP A 328 -11.69 -2.80 9.11
N TYR A 329 -11.69 -2.04 10.18
CA TYR A 329 -12.64 -0.95 10.40
C TYR A 329 -12.53 0.16 9.35
N THR A 330 -11.37 0.30 8.69
CA THR A 330 -11.17 1.27 7.61
C THR A 330 -11.95 0.93 6.33
N LYS A 331 -12.45 -0.32 6.19
CA LYS A 331 -13.10 -0.80 4.97
C LYS A 331 -14.59 -0.50 4.88
N GLY A 332 -15.18 0.09 5.91
CA GLY A 332 -16.60 0.51 5.91
C GLY A 332 -17.57 -0.65 5.75
N ILE A 333 -17.22 -1.85 6.27
CA ILE A 333 -18.04 -3.06 6.17
C ILE A 333 -19.42 -2.82 6.82
N LEU A 334 -19.47 -2.21 8.00
CA LEU A 334 -20.72 -1.89 8.69
C LEU A 334 -21.57 -0.88 7.93
N HIS A 335 -20.94 0.10 7.26
CA HIS A 335 -21.66 1.07 6.41
C HIS A 335 -22.30 0.39 5.19
N ARG A 336 -21.56 -0.55 4.57
CA ARG A 336 -22.06 -1.40 3.47
C ARG A 336 -23.24 -2.24 3.90
N LEU A 337 -23.13 -2.94 5.03
CA LEU A 337 -24.20 -3.78 5.59
C LEU A 337 -25.41 -2.93 5.95
N LYS A 338 -25.23 -1.77 6.57
CA LYS A 338 -26.32 -0.84 6.87
C LYS A 338 -27.05 -0.39 5.61
N ALA A 339 -26.30 0.08 4.60
CA ALA A 339 -26.91 0.52 3.34
C ALA A 339 -27.66 -0.60 2.64
N TYR A 340 -27.11 -1.83 2.59
CA TYR A 340 -27.78 -2.97 1.99
C TYR A 340 -29.02 -3.40 2.76
N GLY A 341 -28.96 -3.48 4.11
CA GLY A 341 -30.14 -3.75 4.94
C GLY A 341 -31.27 -2.74 4.72
N GLU A 342 -30.93 -1.44 4.62
CA GLU A 342 -31.94 -0.41 4.32
C GLU A 342 -32.49 -0.52 2.87
N VAL A 343 -31.66 -0.92 1.88
CA VAL A 343 -32.13 -1.20 0.50
C VAL A 343 -33.16 -2.32 0.47
N LEU A 344 -32.98 -3.36 1.30
CA LEU A 344 -33.95 -4.45 1.45
C LEU A 344 -35.21 -3.97 2.19
N ALA A 345 -35.07 -3.22 3.27
CA ALA A 345 -36.19 -2.67 4.03
C ALA A 345 -37.07 -1.73 3.19
N ASP A 346 -36.47 -0.94 2.32
CA ASP A 346 -37.19 -0.05 1.39
C ASP A 346 -37.83 -0.81 0.21
N GLY A 347 -37.58 -2.10 0.06
CA GLY A 347 -38.07 -2.92 -1.05
C GLY A 347 -37.46 -2.56 -2.41
N ALA A 348 -36.35 -1.79 -2.42
CA ALA A 348 -35.68 -1.40 -3.67
C ALA A 348 -34.95 -2.58 -4.34
N LEU A 349 -34.46 -3.53 -3.55
CA LEU A 349 -34.03 -4.87 -3.92
C LEU A 349 -34.66 -5.85 -2.92
N ALA A 350 -34.78 -7.12 -3.29
CA ALA A 350 -35.35 -8.16 -2.44
C ALA A 350 -34.55 -9.46 -2.53
N ALA A 351 -34.49 -10.23 -1.44
CA ALA A 351 -34.02 -11.60 -1.46
C ALA A 351 -35.18 -12.52 -1.89
N PRO A 352 -34.92 -13.59 -2.67
CA PRO A 352 -33.60 -14.09 -3.11
C PRO A 352 -33.07 -13.51 -4.44
N GLU A 353 -33.78 -12.55 -5.08
CA GLU A 353 -33.39 -12.00 -6.38
C GLU A 353 -32.06 -11.25 -6.30
N ALA A 354 -31.78 -10.60 -5.17
CA ALA A 354 -30.53 -9.92 -4.92
C ALA A 354 -29.88 -10.43 -3.62
N VAL A 355 -28.62 -10.83 -3.69
CA VAL A 355 -27.85 -11.31 -2.54
C VAL A 355 -26.52 -10.57 -2.42
N LEU A 356 -26.06 -10.38 -1.18
CA LEU A 356 -24.74 -9.83 -0.87
C LEU A 356 -23.80 -10.95 -0.42
N VAL A 357 -22.72 -11.18 -1.16
CA VAL A 357 -21.59 -12.00 -0.72
C VAL A 357 -20.54 -11.08 -0.09
N LEU A 358 -20.22 -11.31 1.18
CA LEU A 358 -19.26 -10.52 1.95
C LEU A 358 -18.09 -11.42 2.36
N VAL A 359 -16.95 -11.24 1.68
CA VAL A 359 -15.67 -11.87 2.03
C VAL A 359 -14.90 -10.92 2.94
N ALA A 360 -14.71 -11.32 4.21
CA ALA A 360 -13.93 -10.57 5.18
C ALA A 360 -12.76 -11.45 5.68
N SER A 361 -11.60 -11.31 5.04
CA SER A 361 -10.42 -12.12 5.39
C SER A 361 -9.92 -11.77 6.80
N PRO A 362 -9.55 -12.77 7.64
CA PRO A 362 -8.99 -12.54 8.96
C PRO A 362 -7.78 -11.59 8.93
N SER A 363 -7.72 -10.63 9.84
CA SER A 363 -6.65 -9.66 9.93
C SER A 363 -6.51 -9.16 11.36
N ARG A 364 -5.27 -9.10 11.87
CA ARG A 364 -4.92 -8.47 13.16
C ARG A 364 -5.80 -8.90 14.35
N GLU A 365 -6.19 -10.18 14.40
CA GLU A 365 -7.17 -10.74 15.35
C GLU A 365 -6.77 -10.57 16.84
N ARG A 366 -5.51 -10.19 17.13
CA ARG A 366 -5.04 -9.93 18.49
C ARG A 366 -5.28 -8.48 18.95
N VAL A 367 -5.59 -7.58 18.02
CA VAL A 367 -5.90 -6.17 18.32
C VAL A 367 -7.38 -6.05 18.65
N GLU A 368 -7.72 -5.45 19.79
CA GLU A 368 -9.07 -5.39 20.36
C GLU A 368 -10.11 -4.82 19.39
N GLN A 369 -9.79 -3.72 18.72
CA GLN A 369 -10.70 -3.05 17.78
C GLN A 369 -11.15 -3.97 16.63
N TYR A 370 -10.32 -4.94 16.24
CA TYR A 370 -10.66 -5.90 15.19
C TYR A 370 -11.57 -7.01 15.68
N ARG A 371 -11.46 -7.40 16.95
CA ARG A 371 -12.38 -8.36 17.59
C ARG A 371 -13.76 -7.75 17.74
N VAL A 372 -13.83 -6.52 18.27
CA VAL A 372 -15.10 -5.77 18.39
C VAL A 372 -15.77 -5.62 17.02
N LEU A 373 -15.01 -5.22 15.99
CA LEU A 373 -15.54 -5.13 14.64
C LEU A 373 -16.13 -6.45 14.13
N ARG A 374 -15.46 -7.58 14.42
CA ARG A 374 -15.94 -8.90 14.01
C ARG A 374 -17.30 -9.20 14.62
N ASP A 375 -17.42 -9.00 15.94
CA ASP A 375 -18.67 -9.27 16.66
C ASP A 375 -19.80 -8.37 16.10
N GLU A 376 -19.54 -7.09 15.84
CA GLU A 376 -20.52 -6.16 15.28
C GLU A 376 -20.95 -6.56 13.85
N VAL A 377 -20.02 -7.03 13.01
CA VAL A 377 -20.32 -7.53 11.66
C VAL A 377 -21.19 -8.77 11.74
N GLU A 378 -20.82 -9.76 12.57
CA GLU A 378 -21.57 -11.02 12.73
C GLU A 378 -22.99 -10.79 13.26
N VAL A 379 -23.17 -9.91 14.25
CA VAL A 379 -24.48 -9.50 14.77
C VAL A 379 -25.30 -8.79 13.69
N THR A 380 -24.69 -7.88 12.92
CA THR A 380 -25.39 -7.13 11.88
C THR A 380 -25.84 -8.05 10.73
N VAL A 381 -24.99 -8.98 10.32
CA VAL A 381 -25.34 -10.01 9.31
C VAL A 381 -26.48 -10.88 9.82
N GLY A 382 -26.40 -11.36 11.07
CA GLY A 382 -27.47 -12.16 11.68
C GLY A 382 -28.81 -11.44 11.69
N ARG A 383 -28.82 -10.15 12.04
CA ARG A 383 -30.04 -9.32 12.04
C ARG A 383 -30.62 -9.19 10.62
N ILE A 384 -29.82 -8.79 9.62
CA ILE A 384 -30.29 -8.63 8.25
C ILE A 384 -30.87 -9.96 7.72
N ASN A 385 -30.18 -11.08 7.98
CA ASN A 385 -30.65 -12.40 7.55
C ASN A 385 -31.96 -12.82 8.26
N GLY A 386 -32.11 -12.47 9.53
CA GLY A 386 -33.34 -12.75 10.29
C GLY A 386 -34.54 -11.88 9.88
N GLU A 387 -34.30 -10.63 9.52
CA GLU A 387 -35.37 -9.67 9.13
C GLU A 387 -35.83 -9.82 7.67
N HIS A 388 -34.90 -10.16 6.75
CA HIS A 388 -35.17 -10.12 5.30
C HIS A 388 -34.94 -11.49 4.60
N GLY A 389 -34.48 -12.50 5.32
CA GLY A 389 -34.20 -13.82 4.76
C GLY A 389 -35.38 -14.79 4.86
N ALA A 390 -35.28 -15.88 4.13
CA ALA A 390 -36.14 -17.05 4.24
C ALA A 390 -35.30 -18.32 4.44
N VAL A 391 -35.91 -19.42 4.84
CA VAL A 391 -35.21 -20.70 5.03
C VAL A 391 -34.49 -21.10 3.72
N GLY A 392 -33.16 -21.25 3.80
CA GLY A 392 -32.29 -21.57 2.66
C GLY A 392 -31.91 -20.39 1.77
N ASN A 393 -32.45 -19.20 2.00
CA ASN A 393 -32.22 -18.01 1.17
C ASN A 393 -31.80 -16.79 2.02
N PRO A 394 -30.61 -16.79 2.63
CA PRO A 394 -30.12 -15.63 3.36
C PRO A 394 -29.74 -14.50 2.39
N PRO A 395 -30.16 -13.25 2.64
CA PRO A 395 -29.76 -12.11 1.82
C PRO A 395 -28.26 -11.76 1.91
N VAL A 396 -27.57 -12.15 2.99
CA VAL A 396 -26.14 -11.94 3.17
C VAL A 396 -25.41 -13.26 3.41
N HIS A 397 -24.47 -13.57 2.52
CA HIS A 397 -23.52 -14.69 2.67
C HIS A 397 -22.20 -14.15 3.21
N TYR A 398 -21.95 -14.31 4.50
CA TYR A 398 -20.73 -13.84 5.17
C TYR A 398 -19.67 -14.94 5.23
N LEU A 399 -18.47 -14.63 4.72
CA LEU A 399 -17.35 -15.56 4.58
C LEU A 399 -16.12 -14.99 5.28
N HIS A 400 -15.85 -15.46 6.52
CA HIS A 400 -14.70 -15.03 7.31
C HIS A 400 -13.48 -15.92 7.06
N GLN A 401 -12.93 -15.85 5.84
CA GLN A 401 -11.77 -16.65 5.42
C GLN A 401 -11.03 -15.99 4.25
N SER A 402 -9.80 -16.46 4.01
CA SER A 402 -8.99 -16.03 2.86
C SER A 402 -9.09 -17.05 1.73
N TYR A 403 -9.09 -16.57 0.50
CA TYR A 403 -9.18 -17.39 -0.69
C TYR A 403 -7.97 -17.25 -1.60
N PRO A 404 -7.60 -18.29 -2.37
CA PRO A 404 -6.59 -18.18 -3.42
C PRO A 404 -7.09 -17.31 -4.58
N LYS A 405 -6.14 -16.85 -5.43
CA LYS A 405 -6.44 -15.92 -6.54
C LYS A 405 -7.49 -16.45 -7.52
N GLU A 406 -7.50 -17.75 -7.78
CA GLU A 406 -8.45 -18.43 -8.67
C GLU A 406 -9.88 -18.34 -8.13
N GLU A 407 -10.07 -18.65 -6.84
CA GLU A 407 -11.38 -18.56 -6.19
C GLU A 407 -11.83 -17.10 -6.09
N MET A 408 -10.91 -16.16 -5.82
CA MET A 408 -11.22 -14.73 -5.86
C MET A 408 -11.65 -14.28 -7.25
N ALA A 409 -10.98 -14.73 -8.31
CA ALA A 409 -11.36 -14.40 -9.68
C ALA A 409 -12.75 -15.00 -10.03
N ALA A 410 -13.07 -16.20 -9.54
CA ALA A 410 -14.41 -16.79 -9.70
C ALA A 410 -15.50 -15.96 -9.00
N LEU A 411 -15.23 -15.47 -7.77
CA LEU A 411 -16.14 -14.56 -7.06
C LEU A 411 -16.31 -13.22 -7.81
N TYR A 412 -15.24 -12.66 -8.35
CA TYR A 412 -15.31 -11.44 -9.17
C TYR A 412 -16.14 -11.63 -10.44
N LEU A 413 -16.03 -12.80 -11.09
CA LEU A 413 -16.85 -13.14 -12.27
C LEU A 413 -18.31 -13.41 -11.91
N THR A 414 -18.60 -13.92 -10.71
CA THR A 414 -19.96 -14.16 -10.22
C THR A 414 -20.70 -12.85 -9.94
N ALA A 415 -19.98 -11.80 -9.53
CA ALA A 415 -20.56 -10.56 -9.06
C ALA A 415 -21.08 -9.66 -10.20
N ASP A 416 -22.32 -9.19 -10.07
CA ASP A 416 -22.89 -8.15 -10.94
C ASP A 416 -22.50 -6.76 -10.46
N VAL A 417 -22.36 -6.56 -9.14
CA VAL A 417 -21.91 -5.28 -8.54
C VAL A 417 -20.84 -5.54 -7.51
N MET A 418 -19.69 -4.89 -7.67
CA MET A 418 -18.63 -4.85 -6.66
C MET A 418 -18.80 -3.63 -5.77
N LEU A 419 -18.77 -3.83 -4.45
CA LEU A 419 -18.92 -2.78 -3.44
C LEU A 419 -17.60 -2.55 -2.70
N VAL A 420 -16.96 -1.42 -2.92
CA VAL A 420 -15.75 -0.95 -2.23
C VAL A 420 -16.08 0.30 -1.46
N THR A 421 -16.30 0.17 -0.16
CA THR A 421 -16.86 1.23 0.70
C THR A 421 -15.90 1.70 1.78
N SER A 422 -14.58 1.62 1.51
CA SER A 422 -13.56 2.03 2.47
C SER A 422 -13.77 3.46 2.96
N LEU A 423 -13.69 3.66 4.28
CA LEU A 423 -13.79 4.99 4.90
C LEU A 423 -12.53 5.81 4.66
N ARG A 424 -11.39 5.13 4.54
CA ARG A 424 -10.11 5.67 4.11
C ARG A 424 -9.24 4.54 3.59
N ASP A 425 -8.58 4.73 2.44
CA ASP A 425 -7.69 3.73 1.87
C ASP A 425 -6.60 4.41 1.02
N GLY A 426 -5.37 3.93 1.10
CA GLY A 426 -4.28 4.44 0.27
C GLY A 426 -4.54 4.20 -1.22
N MET A 427 -4.98 2.99 -1.59
CA MET A 427 -5.27 2.63 -2.99
C MET A 427 -6.58 1.85 -3.12
N ASN A 428 -6.66 0.64 -2.64
CA ASN A 428 -7.64 -0.43 -2.84
C ASN A 428 -7.42 -1.22 -4.15
N LEU A 429 -6.56 -2.23 -4.07
CA LEU A 429 -6.23 -3.08 -5.23
C LEU A 429 -7.39 -3.99 -5.63
N VAL A 430 -8.28 -4.36 -4.69
CA VAL A 430 -9.44 -5.23 -4.96
C VAL A 430 -10.37 -4.63 -6.02
N ALA A 431 -10.55 -3.30 -6.02
CA ALA A 431 -11.30 -2.61 -7.07
C ALA A 431 -10.66 -2.82 -8.46
N LYS A 432 -9.32 -2.75 -8.53
CA LYS A 432 -8.57 -2.97 -9.77
C LYS A 432 -8.59 -4.45 -10.20
N GLU A 433 -8.51 -5.39 -9.26
CA GLU A 433 -8.60 -6.84 -9.49
C GLU A 433 -9.97 -7.21 -10.08
N TYR A 434 -11.06 -6.72 -9.49
CA TYR A 434 -12.40 -6.90 -10.04
C TYR A 434 -12.48 -6.40 -11.49
N VAL A 435 -12.05 -5.16 -11.75
CA VAL A 435 -12.05 -4.56 -13.09
C VAL A 435 -11.21 -5.37 -14.08
N ALA A 436 -10.05 -5.88 -13.69
CA ALA A 436 -9.20 -6.71 -14.54
C ALA A 436 -9.86 -8.04 -14.91
N CYS A 437 -10.56 -8.67 -13.96
CA CYS A 437 -11.27 -9.95 -14.16
C CYS A 437 -12.48 -9.82 -15.11
N ARG A 438 -13.14 -8.66 -15.19
CA ARG A 438 -14.35 -8.45 -16.02
C ARG A 438 -14.02 -8.31 -17.50
N HIS A 439 -13.40 -9.36 -18.06
CA HIS A 439 -13.04 -9.41 -19.48
C HIS A 439 -14.26 -9.44 -20.43
N ASP A 440 -15.42 -9.79 -19.91
CA ASP A 440 -16.75 -9.75 -20.55
C ASP A 440 -17.31 -8.31 -20.65
N GLU A 441 -16.65 -7.33 -20.01
CA GLU A 441 -17.06 -5.92 -19.95
C GLU A 441 -18.45 -5.73 -19.32
N THR A 442 -18.89 -6.66 -18.46
CA THR A 442 -20.15 -6.59 -17.70
C THR A 442 -19.88 -6.17 -16.25
N GLY A 443 -20.96 -6.02 -15.47
CA GLY A 443 -20.90 -5.66 -14.05
C GLY A 443 -20.67 -4.17 -13.79
N ALA A 444 -20.76 -3.78 -12.52
CA ALA A 444 -20.60 -2.41 -12.05
C ALA A 444 -19.68 -2.36 -10.83
N LEU A 445 -19.05 -1.20 -10.61
CA LEU A 445 -18.24 -0.92 -9.43
C LEU A 445 -18.83 0.29 -8.69
N VAL A 446 -19.21 0.09 -7.42
CA VAL A 446 -19.49 1.16 -6.45
C VAL A 446 -18.22 1.35 -5.64
N LEU A 447 -17.65 2.56 -5.69
CA LEU A 447 -16.31 2.83 -5.17
C LEU A 447 -16.31 4.07 -4.28
N SER A 448 -15.78 3.93 -3.07
CA SER A 448 -15.56 5.06 -2.18
C SER A 448 -14.60 6.08 -2.78
N GLU A 449 -14.98 7.36 -2.77
CA GLU A 449 -14.13 8.50 -3.15
C GLU A 449 -12.90 8.69 -2.24
N PHE A 450 -12.88 8.02 -1.07
CA PHE A 450 -11.78 8.07 -0.11
C PHE A 450 -10.70 7.00 -0.36
N THR A 451 -10.77 6.27 -1.48
CA THR A 451 -9.72 5.36 -1.94
C THR A 451 -8.84 6.01 -2.99
N GLY A 452 -7.55 5.65 -3.06
CA GLY A 452 -6.68 6.07 -4.16
C GLY A 452 -7.16 5.57 -5.53
N ALA A 453 -7.83 4.40 -5.56
CA ALA A 453 -8.40 3.84 -6.78
C ALA A 453 -9.47 4.77 -7.42
N ALA A 454 -10.16 5.60 -6.64
CA ALA A 454 -11.16 6.53 -7.15
C ALA A 454 -10.55 7.61 -8.09
N ASP A 455 -9.30 8.01 -7.84
CA ASP A 455 -8.60 8.97 -8.69
C ASP A 455 -8.34 8.41 -10.11
N GLU A 456 -8.31 7.08 -10.25
CA GLU A 456 -8.04 6.39 -11.51
C GLU A 456 -9.28 5.76 -12.16
N LEU A 457 -10.25 5.33 -11.36
CA LEU A 457 -11.44 4.61 -11.81
C LEU A 457 -12.70 5.50 -11.82
N GLY A 458 -12.60 6.73 -12.34
CA GLY A 458 -13.67 7.72 -12.33
C GLY A 458 -14.95 7.32 -13.09
N SER A 459 -14.95 6.19 -13.82
CA SER A 459 -16.14 5.59 -14.42
C SER A 459 -16.92 4.68 -13.47
N ALA A 460 -16.46 4.45 -12.23
CA ALA A 460 -17.20 3.79 -11.16
C ALA A 460 -18.38 4.66 -10.68
N PHE A 461 -19.28 4.08 -9.91
CA PHE A 461 -20.24 4.84 -9.12
C PHE A 461 -19.52 5.32 -7.86
N LEU A 462 -19.01 6.56 -7.89
CA LEU A 462 -18.28 7.11 -6.77
C LEU A 462 -19.27 7.51 -5.67
N VAL A 463 -18.92 7.17 -4.42
CA VAL A 463 -19.78 7.39 -3.25
C VAL A 463 -18.96 7.89 -2.05
N ASN A 464 -19.61 8.70 -1.21
CA ASN A 464 -19.18 8.94 0.15
C ASN A 464 -19.77 7.81 1.05
N PRO A 465 -19.00 6.89 1.60
CA PRO A 465 -19.54 5.78 2.40
C PRO A 465 -20.23 6.24 3.71
N HIS A 466 -19.98 7.47 4.18
CA HIS A 466 -20.69 8.05 5.33
C HIS A 466 -22.09 8.54 4.98
N ASP A 467 -22.36 8.82 3.71
CA ASP A 467 -23.70 9.14 3.21
C ASP A 467 -24.43 7.84 2.86
N ILE A 468 -25.17 7.29 3.84
CA ILE A 468 -25.90 6.03 3.67
C ILE A 468 -26.97 6.14 2.58
N VAL A 469 -27.63 7.29 2.44
CA VAL A 469 -28.66 7.52 1.41
C VAL A 469 -28.01 7.48 0.01
N GLY A 470 -26.95 8.23 -0.21
CA GLY A 470 -26.21 8.21 -1.47
C GLY A 470 -25.60 6.84 -1.79
N LEU A 471 -25.14 6.09 -0.78
CA LEU A 471 -24.65 4.74 -0.95
C LEU A 471 -25.77 3.78 -1.38
N LYS A 472 -26.95 3.83 -0.77
CA LYS A 472 -28.15 3.07 -1.17
C LYS A 472 -28.52 3.35 -2.63
N GLU A 473 -28.62 4.63 -2.99
CA GLU A 473 -28.95 5.03 -4.36
C GLU A 473 -27.93 4.51 -5.37
N ALA A 474 -26.63 4.56 -5.04
CA ALA A 474 -25.57 4.04 -5.90
C ALA A 474 -25.65 2.52 -6.05
N ILE A 475 -25.93 1.78 -4.98
CA ILE A 475 -26.13 0.33 -5.02
C ILE A 475 -27.30 -0.03 -5.97
N VAL A 476 -28.45 0.62 -5.81
CA VAL A 476 -29.64 0.37 -6.64
C VAL A 476 -29.40 0.74 -8.11
N ARG A 477 -28.73 1.89 -8.36
CA ARG A 477 -28.37 2.31 -9.73
C ARG A 477 -27.38 1.35 -10.38
N ALA A 478 -26.39 0.85 -9.63
CA ALA A 478 -25.42 -0.10 -10.10
C ALA A 478 -26.08 -1.46 -10.41
N ALA A 479 -27.01 -1.93 -9.55
CA ALA A 479 -27.77 -3.15 -9.73
C ALA A 479 -28.71 -3.12 -10.98
N ARG A 480 -29.21 -1.95 -11.32
CA ARG A 480 -30.13 -1.72 -12.45
C ARG A 480 -29.45 -1.10 -13.68
N ILE A 481 -28.11 -1.15 -13.74
CA ILE A 481 -27.36 -0.56 -14.86
C ILE A 481 -27.70 -1.25 -16.18
N SER A 482 -27.90 -0.46 -17.25
CA SER A 482 -28.11 -1.06 -18.56
C SER A 482 -26.84 -1.74 -19.08
N PRO A 483 -26.94 -2.85 -19.85
CA PRO A 483 -25.79 -3.55 -20.42
C PRO A 483 -24.87 -2.63 -21.24
N ARG A 484 -25.44 -1.68 -21.97
CA ARG A 484 -24.68 -0.71 -22.77
C ARG A 484 -23.84 0.23 -21.89
N GLU A 485 -24.39 0.71 -20.80
CA GLU A 485 -23.69 1.59 -19.88
C GLU A 485 -22.65 0.81 -19.07
N ALA A 486 -22.97 -0.37 -18.56
CA ALA A 486 -22.02 -1.27 -17.87
C ALA A 486 -20.80 -1.49 -18.75
N LYS A 487 -21.00 -1.88 -20.00
CA LYS A 487 -19.94 -2.11 -20.98
C LYS A 487 -19.05 -0.87 -21.21
N ARG A 488 -19.66 0.29 -21.36
CA ARG A 488 -18.94 1.56 -21.55
C ARG A 488 -18.06 1.89 -20.34
N ARG A 489 -18.62 1.82 -19.13
CA ARG A 489 -17.93 2.10 -17.87
C ARG A 489 -16.80 1.10 -17.62
N MET A 490 -17.10 -0.20 -17.72
CA MET A 490 -16.12 -1.25 -17.48
C MET A 490 -14.95 -1.17 -18.46
N ARG A 491 -15.22 -0.94 -19.75
CA ARG A 491 -14.18 -0.76 -20.78
C ARG A 491 -13.24 0.40 -20.45
N SER A 492 -13.78 1.54 -20.00
CA SER A 492 -12.98 2.71 -19.58
C SER A 492 -12.06 2.37 -18.41
N MET A 493 -12.60 1.75 -17.36
CA MET A 493 -11.83 1.36 -16.18
C MET A 493 -10.77 0.30 -16.52
N ARG A 494 -11.12 -0.72 -17.30
CA ARG A 494 -10.17 -1.78 -17.73
C ARG A 494 -9.01 -1.22 -18.53
N ARG A 495 -9.27 -0.27 -19.44
CA ARG A 495 -8.19 0.40 -20.18
C ARG A 495 -7.22 1.07 -19.20
N ARG A 496 -7.72 1.81 -18.22
CA ARG A 496 -6.88 2.50 -17.22
C ARG A 496 -6.03 1.52 -16.41
N VAL A 497 -6.63 0.42 -15.90
CA VAL A 497 -5.91 -0.59 -15.10
C VAL A 497 -4.83 -1.32 -15.92
N ARG A 498 -5.04 -1.49 -17.23
CA ARG A 498 -4.07 -2.15 -18.12
C ARG A 498 -2.94 -1.24 -18.54
N GLU A 499 -3.21 0.05 -18.76
CA GLU A 499 -2.19 1.06 -19.12
C GLU A 499 -1.29 1.40 -17.94
N TYR A 500 -1.84 1.41 -16.72
CA TYR A 500 -1.15 1.75 -15.49
C TYR A 500 -1.14 0.53 -14.56
N ASP A 501 -0.46 -0.51 -14.99
CA ASP A 501 -0.28 -1.74 -14.23
C ASP A 501 0.85 -1.64 -13.21
N VAL A 502 1.14 -2.72 -12.54
CA VAL A 502 2.18 -2.76 -11.52
C VAL A 502 3.59 -2.61 -12.07
N ALA A 503 3.83 -3.03 -13.31
CA ALA A 503 5.14 -2.85 -13.95
C ALA A 503 5.38 -1.36 -14.25
N HIS A 504 4.35 -0.65 -14.73
CA HIS A 504 4.37 0.80 -14.92
C HIS A 504 4.64 1.54 -13.60
N TRP A 505 3.97 1.16 -12.50
CA TRP A 505 4.21 1.74 -11.19
C TRP A 505 5.66 1.59 -10.73
N ALA A 506 6.20 0.36 -10.81
CA ALA A 506 7.56 0.08 -10.37
C ALA A 506 8.60 0.83 -11.22
N SER A 507 8.44 0.82 -12.57
CA SER A 507 9.38 1.53 -13.45
C SER A 507 9.34 3.04 -13.21
N THR A 508 8.14 3.63 -13.14
CA THR A 508 7.99 5.09 -12.92
C THR A 508 8.63 5.55 -11.61
N PHE A 509 8.48 4.76 -10.53
CA PHE A 509 9.12 5.08 -9.26
C PHE A 509 10.66 4.93 -9.33
N LEU A 510 11.16 3.83 -9.92
CA LEU A 510 12.60 3.56 -9.99
C LEU A 510 13.30 4.56 -10.91
N ASP A 511 12.70 4.93 -12.04
CA ASP A 511 13.24 5.95 -12.94
C ASP A 511 13.32 7.31 -12.22
N ALA A 512 12.24 7.71 -11.52
CA ALA A 512 12.22 8.92 -10.72
C ALA A 512 13.24 8.90 -9.56
N LEU A 513 13.52 7.72 -8.99
CA LEU A 513 14.54 7.53 -7.96
C LEU A 513 15.94 7.68 -8.56
N GLN A 514 16.19 7.16 -9.76
CA GLN A 514 17.48 7.34 -10.44
C GLN A 514 17.75 8.79 -10.82
N GLU A 515 16.71 9.54 -11.19
CA GLU A 515 16.78 10.97 -11.53
C GLU A 515 16.86 11.90 -10.28
N ALA A 516 16.62 11.37 -9.07
CA ALA A 516 16.65 12.17 -7.85
C ALA A 516 18.02 12.84 -7.69
N PRO A 517 18.08 14.14 -7.30
CA PRO A 517 19.34 14.89 -7.22
C PRO A 517 20.36 14.18 -6.31
N ARG A 518 21.54 13.88 -6.84
CA ARG A 518 22.70 13.50 -6.03
C ARG A 518 23.38 14.79 -5.56
N ARG A 519 24.02 14.76 -4.38
CA ARG A 519 24.86 15.84 -3.87
C ARG A 519 25.71 16.47 -5.00
N THR A 520 25.42 17.69 -5.40
CA THR A 520 26.31 18.49 -6.23
C THR A 520 26.68 19.75 -5.48
N HIS A 521 27.97 19.92 -5.25
CA HIS A 521 28.53 20.97 -4.40
C HIS A 521 28.36 22.41 -4.94
N ARG A 522 27.78 22.64 -6.13
CA ARG A 522 27.69 23.98 -6.74
C ARG A 522 26.46 24.33 -7.57
N ASP A 523 25.74 23.37 -8.13
CA ASP A 523 24.71 23.68 -9.14
C ASP A 523 23.29 23.90 -8.59
N ASP A 524 23.03 23.56 -7.33
CA ASP A 524 21.70 23.66 -6.72
C ASP A 524 21.28 25.10 -6.32
N LYS A 525 22.20 26.06 -6.33
CA LYS A 525 21.83 27.46 -6.07
C LYS A 525 20.91 28.04 -7.13
N GLN A 526 21.07 27.65 -8.40
CA GLN A 526 20.26 28.18 -9.50
C GLN A 526 18.84 27.61 -9.53
N ALA A 527 18.63 26.37 -9.06
CA ALA A 527 17.29 25.73 -9.09
C ALA A 527 16.34 26.27 -8.01
N ILE A 528 16.86 26.82 -6.93
CA ILE A 528 16.06 27.36 -5.81
C ILE A 528 16.02 28.89 -5.80
N ASP A 529 17.08 29.55 -6.26
CA ASP A 529 17.20 31.02 -6.27
C ASP A 529 16.80 31.67 -7.61
N GLY A 530 16.44 30.88 -8.65
CA GLY A 530 16.30 31.32 -10.03
C GLY A 530 14.99 32.00 -10.44
N ASP A 531 14.01 32.24 -9.55
CA ASP A 531 12.77 32.95 -9.91
C ASP A 531 12.35 33.92 -8.80
N GLY A 532 13.01 35.04 -8.71
CA GLY A 532 12.61 36.05 -7.75
C GLY A 532 13.26 37.40 -7.93
N GLU A 533 12.97 38.07 -9.04
CA GLU A 533 12.75 39.54 -9.06
C GLU A 533 12.16 39.93 -10.42
N PRO A 534 10.95 40.50 -10.47
CA PRO A 534 10.51 41.23 -11.66
C PRO A 534 11.29 42.55 -11.65
N SER A 535 12.17 42.75 -12.63
CA SER A 535 12.80 44.03 -12.92
C SER A 535 11.73 45.07 -13.24
N THR A 536 11.39 45.91 -12.28
CA THR A 536 10.71 47.20 -12.52
C THR A 536 11.73 48.16 -13.14
N SER A 537 11.84 48.20 -14.44
CA SER A 537 12.39 49.35 -15.16
C SER A 537 11.28 50.40 -15.25
N MET A 538 11.24 51.33 -14.33
CA MET A 538 10.66 52.66 -14.58
C MET A 538 11.61 53.44 -15.49
N SER A 539 11.20 53.63 -16.73
CA SER A 539 11.75 54.71 -17.58
C SER A 539 10.90 55.95 -17.40
N SER A 540 11.56 57.01 -17.04
CA SER A 540 11.14 58.41 -17.05
C SER A 540 10.41 58.87 -18.28
#